data_4983a19180db91cfdb0af26bdc140295
#
_entry.id   4983a19180db91cfdb0af26bdc140295
#
_cell.length_a   1.000
_cell.length_b   1.000
_cell.length_c   1.000
_cell.angle_alpha   90.00
_cell.angle_beta   90.00
_cell.angle_gamma   90.00
#
_symmetry.space_group_name_H-M   'P 1'
#
loop_
_entity.id
_entity.type
_entity.pdbx_description
1 polymer ?
#
loop_
_entity_poly.entity_id
_entity_poly.type
_entity_poly.pdbx_seq_one_letter_code
_entity_poly.pdbx_strand_id
1 'polypeptide(L)'
;MRKKASYIHTLKHKDMKRIINAILVLPVMLLAVSCDYFYSMELENNFDKGIYIWSSATGLKTGNDPATLDELNDKWYLEYADAGQMCSFAFLLGGKMTAEEFVDEVFGRASDTLMVAIFDAEEMDSHWGVGKMSDYVIQKYWLTKDDVLEDDGKTYKRLSFPPHEGMKDIKMEPAYGTFPPTK
;
A
#
# COMPACT_ATOMS: atom_id res chain seq x y z
N MET A 1 -44.91 -46.12 -29.65
CA MET A 1 -44.73 -45.19 -28.51
C MET A 1 -43.52 -45.48 -27.60
N ARG A 2 -42.78 -46.59 -27.74
CA ARG A 2 -41.63 -46.93 -26.84
C ARG A 2 -40.31 -46.18 -27.13
N LYS A 3 -40.09 -45.58 -28.28
CA LYS A 3 -38.84 -44.91 -28.66
C LYS A 3 -38.67 -43.51 -28.00
N LYS A 4 -39.74 -42.78 -27.63
CA LYS A 4 -39.67 -41.48 -27.02
C LYS A 4 -39.18 -41.50 -25.56
N ALA A 5 -39.53 -42.54 -24.80
CA ALA A 5 -39.13 -42.66 -23.38
C ALA A 5 -37.63 -42.90 -23.21
N SER A 6 -37.01 -43.68 -24.12
CA SER A 6 -35.58 -43.94 -24.09
C SER A 6 -34.74 -42.70 -24.39
N TYR A 7 -35.23 -41.79 -25.26
CA TYR A 7 -34.51 -40.56 -25.63
C TYR A 7 -34.46 -39.51 -24.49
N ILE A 8 -35.57 -39.40 -23.76
CA ILE A 8 -35.69 -38.49 -22.64
C ILE A 8 -34.77 -38.91 -21.46
N HIS A 9 -34.63 -40.21 -21.23
CA HIS A 9 -33.78 -40.74 -20.17
C HIS A 9 -32.28 -40.52 -20.47
N THR A 10 -31.87 -40.62 -21.73
CA THR A 10 -30.48 -40.44 -22.17
C THR A 10 -30.07 -38.97 -22.15
N LEU A 11 -31.00 -38.05 -22.49
CA LEU A 11 -30.77 -36.61 -22.39
C LEU A 11 -30.57 -36.17 -20.93
N LYS A 12 -31.44 -36.63 -20.01
CA LYS A 12 -31.29 -36.32 -18.57
C LYS A 12 -29.96 -36.79 -17.98
N HIS A 13 -29.46 -37.95 -18.42
CA HIS A 13 -28.19 -38.48 -17.91
C HIS A 13 -26.97 -37.71 -18.43
N LYS A 14 -26.99 -37.22 -19.67
CA LYS A 14 -25.93 -36.35 -20.23
C LYS A 14 -25.92 -34.98 -19.57
N ASP A 15 -27.08 -34.41 -19.32
CA ASP A 15 -27.20 -33.11 -18.67
C ASP A 15 -26.77 -33.16 -17.19
N MET A 16 -27.14 -34.24 -16.49
CA MET A 16 -26.71 -34.49 -15.13
C MET A 16 -25.19 -34.63 -15.01
N LYS A 17 -24.52 -35.34 -15.93
CA LYS A 17 -23.05 -35.43 -15.95
C LYS A 17 -22.37 -34.09 -16.22
N ARG A 18 -22.95 -33.25 -17.08
CA ARG A 18 -22.43 -31.87 -17.32
C ARG A 18 -22.57 -30.97 -16.11
N ILE A 19 -23.70 -31.05 -15.40
CA ILE A 19 -23.94 -30.31 -14.17
C ILE A 19 -23.00 -30.78 -13.06
N ILE A 20 -22.79 -32.06 -12.88
CA ILE A 20 -21.88 -32.64 -11.89
C ILE A 20 -20.43 -32.23 -12.19
N ASN A 21 -20.01 -32.25 -13.46
CA ASN A 21 -18.68 -31.79 -13.84
C ASN A 21 -18.51 -30.25 -13.62
N ALA A 22 -19.53 -29.45 -13.91
CA ALA A 22 -19.50 -28.01 -13.65
C ALA A 22 -19.43 -27.71 -12.15
N ILE A 23 -20.17 -28.42 -11.31
CA ILE A 23 -20.14 -28.27 -9.84
C ILE A 23 -18.80 -28.74 -9.26
N LEU A 24 -18.12 -29.72 -9.85
CA LEU A 24 -16.81 -30.18 -9.39
C LEU A 24 -15.65 -29.27 -9.84
N VAL A 25 -15.76 -28.63 -11.01
CA VAL A 25 -14.75 -27.75 -11.57
C VAL A 25 -14.80 -26.36 -10.91
N LEU A 26 -16.00 -25.88 -10.54
CA LEU A 26 -16.18 -24.56 -9.93
C LEU A 26 -15.40 -24.38 -8.62
N PRO A 27 -15.44 -25.31 -7.64
CA PRO A 27 -14.65 -25.17 -6.42
C PRO A 27 -13.15 -25.34 -6.67
N VAL A 28 -12.72 -26.13 -7.66
CA VAL A 28 -11.31 -26.23 -8.03
C VAL A 28 -10.79 -24.93 -8.65
N MET A 29 -11.61 -24.24 -9.45
CA MET A 29 -11.25 -22.90 -9.96
C MET A 29 -11.25 -21.84 -8.85
N LEU A 30 -12.13 -21.94 -7.84
CA LEU A 30 -12.15 -21.04 -6.68
C LEU A 30 -10.96 -21.29 -5.75
N LEU A 31 -10.42 -22.50 -5.69
CA LEU A 31 -9.20 -22.82 -4.93
C LEU A 31 -7.92 -22.43 -5.68
N ALA A 32 -7.99 -22.20 -6.97
CA ALA A 32 -6.89 -21.69 -7.79
C ALA A 32 -6.81 -20.16 -7.82
N VAL A 33 -7.70 -19.44 -7.12
CA VAL A 33 -7.50 -18.01 -6.82
C VAL A 33 -6.31 -17.98 -5.89
N SER A 34 -5.14 -17.63 -6.42
CA SER A 34 -3.95 -17.40 -5.65
C SER A 34 -4.31 -16.41 -4.54
N CYS A 35 -4.07 -16.78 -3.29
CA CYS A 35 -4.11 -15.80 -2.22
C CYS A 35 -2.97 -14.83 -2.52
N ASP A 36 -3.28 -13.69 -3.13
CA ASP A 36 -2.33 -12.61 -3.23
C ASP A 36 -2.07 -12.11 -1.81
N TYR A 37 -0.81 -12.13 -1.43
CA TYR A 37 -0.37 -11.58 -0.16
C TYR A 37 -0.29 -10.07 -0.29
N PHE A 38 -0.75 -9.37 0.74
CA PHE A 38 -0.61 -7.93 0.86
C PHE A 38 0.59 -7.64 1.77
N TYR A 39 1.54 -6.88 1.26
CA TYR A 39 2.71 -6.42 1.98
C TYR A 39 2.68 -4.91 2.08
N SER A 40 2.98 -4.35 3.25
CA SER A 40 3.01 -2.92 3.45
C SER A 40 4.11 -2.49 4.39
N MET A 41 4.68 -1.30 4.15
CA MET A 41 5.42 -0.53 5.14
C MET A 41 4.49 0.51 5.74
N GLU A 42 4.49 0.64 7.06
CA GLU A 42 3.52 1.42 7.80
C GLU A 42 4.19 2.50 8.64
N LEU A 43 3.46 3.60 8.82
CA LEU A 43 3.82 4.71 9.68
C LEU A 43 2.68 4.96 10.67
N GLU A 44 3.03 5.14 11.95
CA GLU A 44 2.08 5.49 13.00
C GLU A 44 1.91 6.99 13.10
N ASN A 45 0.68 7.46 13.04
CA ASN A 45 0.35 8.86 13.27
C ASN A 45 0.22 9.13 14.77
N ASN A 46 1.28 9.61 15.42
CA ASN A 46 1.29 10.06 16.81
C ASN A 46 1.07 11.58 16.94
N PHE A 47 0.68 12.23 15.85
CA PHE A 47 0.24 13.62 15.86
C PHE A 47 -1.19 13.73 16.39
N ASP A 48 -1.59 14.89 16.88
CA ASP A 48 -2.91 15.14 17.44
C ASP A 48 -4.02 15.39 16.40
N LYS A 49 -3.66 15.36 15.11
CA LYS A 49 -4.53 15.58 13.96
C LYS A 49 -4.40 14.46 12.93
N GLY A 50 -5.35 14.42 11.99
CA GLY A 50 -5.22 13.61 10.79
C GLY A 50 -4.07 14.06 9.90
N ILE A 51 -3.42 13.13 9.25
CA ILE A 51 -2.35 13.38 8.28
C ILE A 51 -2.65 12.70 6.94
N TYR A 52 -2.14 13.31 5.87
CA TYR A 52 -1.95 12.61 4.60
C TYR A 52 -0.49 12.23 4.44
N ILE A 53 -0.26 11.09 3.80
CA ILE A 53 1.06 10.54 3.51
C ILE A 53 1.18 10.28 2.03
N TRP A 54 2.28 10.73 1.44
CA TRP A 54 2.71 10.36 0.10
C TRP A 54 4.09 9.75 0.14
N SER A 55 4.35 8.76 -0.72
CA SER A 55 5.71 8.23 -0.87
C SER A 55 6.09 8.11 -2.35
N SER A 56 7.39 8.20 -2.62
CA SER A 56 7.93 7.98 -3.97
C SER A 56 7.75 6.55 -4.48
N ALA A 57 7.38 5.60 -3.61
CA ALA A 57 6.98 4.25 -4.00
C ALA A 57 5.53 4.17 -4.50
N THR A 58 4.71 5.20 -4.25
CA THR A 58 3.30 5.22 -4.69
C THR A 58 3.20 5.19 -6.22
N GLY A 59 4.18 5.77 -6.94
CA GLY A 59 4.30 5.75 -8.40
C GLY A 59 4.46 4.38 -9.07
N LEU A 60 4.39 3.29 -8.31
CA LEU A 60 4.57 1.95 -8.84
C LEU A 60 3.26 1.27 -9.29
N LYS A 61 2.10 1.92 -9.03
CA LYS A 61 0.79 1.28 -9.26
C LYS A 61 0.39 1.19 -10.74
N THR A 62 0.64 2.23 -11.54
CA THR A 62 0.07 2.30 -12.91
C THR A 62 1.01 2.80 -14.00
N GLY A 63 2.23 3.22 -13.67
CA GLY A 63 3.18 3.79 -14.63
C GLY A 63 2.90 5.25 -15.05
N ASN A 64 1.79 5.83 -14.57
CA ASN A 64 1.39 7.23 -14.77
C ASN A 64 1.34 8.02 -13.46
N ASP A 65 1.86 7.44 -12.39
CA ASP A 65 1.79 8.04 -11.06
C ASP A 65 2.77 9.22 -10.95
N PRO A 66 2.44 10.26 -10.16
CA PRO A 66 3.29 11.42 -10.03
C PRO A 66 4.65 11.03 -9.46
N ALA A 67 5.72 11.34 -10.20
CA ALA A 67 7.10 11.08 -9.78
C ALA A 67 7.57 12.10 -8.73
N THR A 68 6.89 13.23 -8.63
CA THR A 68 7.20 14.31 -7.68
C THR A 68 5.95 14.79 -6.95
N LEU A 69 6.14 15.43 -5.79
CA LEU A 69 5.05 16.01 -5.01
C LEU A 69 4.26 17.06 -5.80
N ASP A 70 4.93 17.85 -6.63
CA ASP A 70 4.31 18.93 -7.41
C ASP A 70 3.48 18.43 -8.61
N GLU A 71 3.60 17.15 -8.95
CA GLU A 71 2.78 16.46 -9.95
C GLU A 71 1.51 15.84 -9.35
N LEU A 72 1.32 15.89 -8.03
CA LEU A 72 0.12 15.41 -7.38
C LEU A 72 -1.10 16.22 -7.86
N ASN A 73 -1.96 15.53 -8.61
CA ASN A 73 -3.19 16.09 -9.16
C ASN A 73 -4.46 15.43 -8.61
N ASP A 74 -4.32 14.35 -7.84
CA ASP A 74 -5.42 13.61 -7.24
C ASP A 74 -5.02 13.12 -5.84
N LYS A 75 -5.93 13.27 -4.87
CA LYS A 75 -5.79 12.74 -3.50
C LYS A 75 -5.74 11.21 -3.45
N TRP A 76 -6.10 10.53 -4.51
CA TRP A 76 -5.97 9.07 -4.63
C TRP A 76 -4.54 8.56 -4.39
N TYR A 77 -3.55 9.41 -4.60
CA TYR A 77 -2.14 9.08 -4.37
C TYR A 77 -1.69 9.31 -2.93
N LEU A 78 -2.58 9.81 -2.08
CA LEU A 78 -2.33 10.05 -0.67
C LEU A 78 -3.00 8.96 0.16
N GLU A 79 -2.30 8.49 1.17
CA GLU A 79 -2.88 7.66 2.21
C GLU A 79 -3.23 8.56 3.41
N TYR A 80 -4.31 8.23 4.11
CA TYR A 80 -4.80 9.01 5.24
C TYR A 80 -4.71 8.22 6.54
N ALA A 81 -4.31 8.88 7.62
CA ALA A 81 -4.37 8.33 8.97
C ALA A 81 -4.92 9.36 9.96
N ASP A 82 -5.92 8.98 10.73
CA ASP A 82 -6.35 9.72 11.91
C ASP A 82 -5.28 9.68 13.01
N ALA A 83 -5.41 10.58 14.00
CA ALA A 83 -4.57 10.57 15.19
C ALA A 83 -4.58 9.19 15.86
N GLY A 84 -3.40 8.63 16.12
CA GLY A 84 -3.23 7.31 16.76
C GLY A 84 -3.42 6.11 15.82
N GLN A 85 -3.59 6.33 14.52
CA GLN A 85 -3.74 5.24 13.54
C GLN A 85 -2.44 4.93 12.80
N MET A 86 -2.37 3.70 12.28
CA MET A 86 -1.34 3.26 11.34
C MET A 86 -1.80 3.52 9.91
N CYS A 87 -0.85 3.88 9.04
CA CYS A 87 -1.09 4.08 7.61
C CYS A 87 0.03 3.47 6.78
N SER A 88 -0.33 2.81 5.69
CA SER A 88 0.63 2.21 4.76
C SER A 88 1.14 3.26 3.77
N PHE A 89 2.44 3.45 3.68
CA PHE A 89 3.06 4.39 2.72
C PHE A 89 3.72 3.70 1.52
N ALA A 90 3.88 2.39 1.58
CA ALA A 90 4.30 1.55 0.45
C ALA A 90 3.64 0.18 0.57
N PHE A 91 3.13 -0.34 -0.54
CA PHE A 91 2.51 -1.66 -0.54
C PHE A 91 2.71 -2.38 -1.87
N LEU A 92 2.67 -3.70 -1.83
CA LEU A 92 2.65 -4.58 -2.99
C LEU A 92 1.61 -5.69 -2.79
N LEU A 93 0.95 -6.04 -3.89
CA LEU A 93 0.18 -7.26 -4.02
C LEU A 93 1.02 -8.26 -4.81
N GLY A 94 1.21 -9.46 -4.28
CA GLY A 94 2.02 -10.44 -4.98
C GLY A 94 1.99 -11.83 -4.35
N GLY A 95 2.78 -12.73 -4.89
CA GLY A 95 3.01 -14.05 -4.32
C GLY A 95 3.69 -13.96 -2.95
N LYS A 96 3.85 -15.10 -2.29
CA LYS A 96 4.54 -15.15 -0.99
C LYS A 96 6.00 -14.67 -1.13
N MET A 97 6.37 -13.66 -0.38
CA MET A 97 7.72 -13.12 -0.27
C MET A 97 8.12 -12.88 1.19
N THR A 98 9.38 -12.72 1.45
CA THR A 98 9.91 -12.30 2.75
C THR A 98 9.81 -10.78 2.89
N ALA A 99 10.02 -10.24 4.11
CA ALA A 99 10.10 -8.80 4.34
C ALA A 99 11.25 -8.17 3.55
N GLU A 100 12.41 -8.84 3.50
CA GLU A 100 13.57 -8.40 2.74
C GLU A 100 13.28 -8.33 1.22
N GLU A 101 12.67 -9.38 0.64
CA GLU A 101 12.29 -9.38 -0.78
C GLU A 101 11.28 -8.27 -1.10
N PHE A 102 10.34 -7.99 -0.20
CA PHE A 102 9.41 -6.87 -0.37
C PHE A 102 10.12 -5.51 -0.34
N VAL A 103 10.99 -5.29 0.64
CA VAL A 103 11.78 -4.06 0.75
C VAL A 103 12.68 -3.89 -0.49
N ASP A 104 13.34 -4.96 -0.94
CA ASP A 104 14.17 -4.96 -2.14
C ASP A 104 13.36 -4.59 -3.39
N GLU A 105 12.15 -5.12 -3.53
CA GLU A 105 11.27 -4.79 -4.66
C GLU A 105 10.85 -3.33 -4.63
N VAL A 106 10.46 -2.78 -3.46
CA VAL A 106 10.06 -1.36 -3.31
C VAL A 106 11.23 -0.43 -3.62
N PHE A 107 12.39 -0.67 -3.01
CA PHE A 107 13.58 0.18 -3.21
C PHE A 107 14.19 0.00 -4.59
N GLY A 108 14.15 -1.19 -5.16
CA GLY A 108 14.62 -1.45 -6.53
C GLY A 108 13.87 -0.66 -7.59
N ARG A 109 12.63 -0.28 -7.31
CA ARG A 109 11.80 0.56 -8.20
C ARG A 109 11.95 2.05 -7.92
N ALA A 110 12.16 2.45 -6.67
CA ALA A 110 12.15 3.86 -6.27
C ALA A 110 13.52 4.54 -6.44
N SER A 111 14.59 3.86 -6.18
CA SER A 111 16.01 4.24 -6.09
C SER A 111 16.56 3.76 -4.72
N ASP A 112 17.82 4.04 -4.41
CA ASP A 112 18.42 3.68 -3.11
C ASP A 112 17.74 4.34 -1.89
N THR A 113 16.87 5.32 -2.14
CA THR A 113 16.20 6.10 -1.09
C THR A 113 14.72 6.27 -1.41
N LEU A 114 13.86 5.96 -0.45
CA LEU A 114 12.41 6.17 -0.51
C LEU A 114 12.06 7.47 0.21
N MET A 115 11.50 8.44 -0.53
CA MET A 115 10.98 9.67 0.09
C MET A 115 9.55 9.44 0.57
N VAL A 116 9.29 9.82 1.83
CA VAL A 116 7.95 9.87 2.43
C VAL A 116 7.68 11.30 2.85
N ALA A 117 6.58 11.88 2.38
CA ALA A 117 6.14 13.23 2.72
C ALA A 117 4.84 13.19 3.50
N ILE A 118 4.76 13.98 4.56
CA ILE A 118 3.64 14.08 5.48
C ILE A 118 3.03 15.47 5.39
N PHE A 119 1.70 15.53 5.38
CA PHE A 119 0.91 16.76 5.31
C PHE A 119 -0.09 16.80 6.46
N ASP A 120 -0.35 17.97 7.03
CA ASP A 120 -1.53 18.20 7.86
C ASP A 120 -2.78 18.05 6.99
N ALA A 121 -3.68 17.15 7.36
CA ALA A 121 -4.82 16.83 6.52
C ALA A 121 -5.81 17.99 6.38
N GLU A 122 -6.03 18.76 7.46
CA GLU A 122 -6.93 19.92 7.46
C GLU A 122 -6.38 21.04 6.56
N GLU A 123 -5.08 21.33 6.66
CA GLU A 123 -4.42 22.33 5.82
C GLU A 123 -4.41 21.88 4.35
N MET A 124 -4.08 20.62 4.09
CA MET A 124 -4.09 20.05 2.75
C MET A 124 -5.48 20.09 2.10
N ASP A 125 -6.53 19.76 2.85
CA ASP A 125 -7.91 19.79 2.36
C ASP A 125 -8.39 21.20 2.00
N SER A 126 -7.97 22.19 2.77
CA SER A 126 -8.34 23.60 2.53
C SER A 126 -7.59 24.23 1.35
N HIS A 127 -6.42 23.69 0.97
CA HIS A 127 -5.56 24.23 -0.09
C HIS A 127 -5.40 23.31 -1.29
N TRP A 128 -6.17 22.24 -1.37
CA TRP A 128 -6.06 21.28 -2.49
C TRP A 128 -6.19 21.96 -3.86
N GLY A 129 -5.18 21.76 -4.70
CA GLY A 129 -5.12 22.37 -6.03
C GLY A 129 -4.70 23.85 -6.04
N VAL A 130 -4.26 24.39 -4.92
CA VAL A 130 -3.74 25.77 -4.79
C VAL A 130 -2.25 25.73 -4.52
N GLY A 131 -1.43 26.30 -5.39
CA GLY A 131 0.03 26.32 -5.25
C GLY A 131 0.69 24.97 -5.51
N LYS A 132 1.88 24.78 -4.96
CA LYS A 132 2.65 23.55 -5.07
C LYS A 132 2.42 22.68 -3.84
N MET A 133 2.21 21.38 -4.06
CA MET A 133 2.01 20.45 -2.95
C MET A 133 3.22 20.36 -2.01
N SER A 134 4.42 20.55 -2.55
CA SER A 134 5.65 20.61 -1.74
C SER A 134 5.65 21.73 -0.68
N ASP A 135 4.86 22.79 -0.87
CA ASP A 135 4.77 23.92 0.08
C ASP A 135 3.97 23.57 1.34
N TYR A 136 3.15 22.52 1.28
CA TYR A 136 2.29 22.06 2.39
C TYR A 136 2.86 20.87 3.17
N VAL A 137 4.06 20.40 2.81
CA VAL A 137 4.72 19.30 3.50
C VAL A 137 5.17 19.76 4.89
N ILE A 138 4.74 19.06 5.93
CA ILE A 138 5.14 19.34 7.31
C ILE A 138 6.34 18.50 7.77
N GLN A 139 6.56 17.32 7.14
CA GLN A 139 7.71 16.46 7.39
C GLN A 139 8.05 15.66 6.14
N LYS A 140 9.36 15.50 5.87
CA LYS A 140 9.89 14.57 4.86
C LYS A 140 10.85 13.60 5.51
N TYR A 141 10.78 12.34 5.13
CA TYR A 141 11.76 11.31 5.43
C TYR A 141 12.41 10.82 4.15
N TRP A 142 13.72 10.58 4.18
CA TRP A 142 14.45 9.88 3.13
C TRP A 142 14.95 8.57 3.72
N LEU A 143 14.16 7.52 3.52
CA LEU A 143 14.39 6.20 4.09
C LEU A 143 15.34 5.40 3.19
N THR A 144 16.28 4.70 3.81
CA THR A 144 17.07 3.62 3.22
C THR A 144 16.47 2.27 3.63
N LYS A 145 16.96 1.17 3.06
CA LYS A 145 16.55 -0.17 3.47
C LYS A 145 16.81 -0.42 4.95
N ASP A 146 17.96 0.05 5.45
CA ASP A 146 18.34 -0.08 6.86
C ASP A 146 17.44 0.72 7.81
N ASP A 147 16.74 1.74 7.32
CA ASP A 147 15.80 2.53 8.11
C ASP A 147 14.44 1.84 8.30
N VAL A 148 14.12 0.88 7.45
CA VAL A 148 12.79 0.23 7.43
C VAL A 148 12.82 -1.23 7.84
N LEU A 149 13.98 -1.88 7.83
CA LEU A 149 14.14 -3.30 8.14
C LEU A 149 15.06 -3.48 9.35
N GLU A 150 14.67 -4.34 10.29
CA GLU A 150 15.55 -4.75 11.39
C GLU A 150 16.67 -5.66 10.89
N ASP A 151 17.75 -5.80 11.66
CA ASP A 151 18.91 -6.60 11.30
C ASP A 151 18.61 -8.09 11.05
N ASP A 152 17.45 -8.57 11.51
CA ASP A 152 16.99 -9.93 11.27
C ASP A 152 16.46 -10.18 9.84
N GLY A 153 16.28 -9.13 9.04
CA GLY A 153 15.76 -9.17 7.67
C GLY A 153 14.29 -9.62 7.59
N LYS A 154 13.57 -9.66 8.72
CA LYS A 154 12.20 -10.21 8.79
C LYS A 154 11.20 -9.25 9.42
N THR A 155 11.67 -8.35 10.25
CA THR A 155 10.86 -7.43 11.03
C THR A 155 11.03 -6.01 10.50
N TYR A 156 9.91 -5.29 10.35
CA TYR A 156 9.94 -3.87 9.98
C TYR A 156 10.21 -3.01 11.21
N LYS A 157 11.06 -2.00 11.04
CA LYS A 157 11.24 -0.96 12.03
C LYS A 157 9.99 -0.12 12.12
N ARG A 158 9.67 0.30 13.35
CA ARG A 158 8.52 1.16 13.60
C ARG A 158 8.85 2.58 13.17
N LEU A 159 8.08 3.10 12.24
CA LEU A 159 8.13 4.50 11.83
C LEU A 159 6.95 5.26 12.43
N SER A 160 7.12 6.53 12.75
CA SER A 160 6.06 7.38 13.30
C SER A 160 6.17 8.83 12.84
N PHE A 161 5.07 9.53 12.93
CA PHE A 161 5.00 10.97 12.84
C PHE A 161 4.23 11.55 14.06
N PRO A 162 4.79 12.48 14.84
CA PRO A 162 6.18 12.95 14.80
C PRO A 162 7.21 11.82 15.03
N PRO A 163 8.47 12.01 14.57
CA PRO A 163 9.50 10.98 14.69
C PRO A 163 9.85 10.70 16.16
N HIS A 164 9.95 9.43 16.53
CA HIS A 164 10.42 8.99 17.85
C HIS A 164 11.96 8.89 17.90
N GLU A 165 12.55 8.69 19.10
CA GLU A 165 14.00 8.67 19.30
C GLU A 165 14.74 7.66 18.43
N GLY A 166 14.16 6.48 18.15
CA GLY A 166 14.73 5.47 17.26
C GLY A 166 14.89 5.93 15.80
N MET A 167 14.29 7.04 15.43
CA MET A 167 14.36 7.61 14.07
C MET A 167 15.38 8.77 13.95
N LYS A 168 16.14 9.08 14.99
CA LYS A 168 17.05 10.25 15.06
C LYS A 168 18.12 10.28 13.96
N ASP A 169 18.54 9.10 13.49
CA ASP A 169 19.58 8.94 12.48
C ASP A 169 19.01 8.89 11.04
N ILE A 170 17.70 8.86 10.90
CA ILE A 170 17.02 8.95 9.60
C ILE A 170 17.17 10.35 9.05
N LYS A 171 17.56 10.47 7.79
CA LYS A 171 17.56 11.78 7.10
C LYS A 171 16.14 12.31 6.98
N MET A 172 15.88 13.50 7.57
CA MET A 172 14.55 14.12 7.56
C MET A 172 14.60 15.64 7.52
N GLU A 173 13.51 16.25 7.09
CA GLU A 173 13.30 17.70 7.05
C GLU A 173 11.86 18.02 7.51
N PRO A 174 11.65 18.81 8.57
CA PRO A 174 12.69 19.35 9.47
C PRO A 174 13.47 18.24 10.19
N ALA A 175 14.68 18.58 10.65
CA ALA A 175 15.56 17.61 11.32
C ALA A 175 14.94 17.09 12.62
N TYR A 176 15.34 15.88 13.06
CA TYR A 176 14.88 15.29 14.32
C TYR A 176 15.01 16.27 15.50
N GLY A 177 13.97 16.34 16.32
CA GLY A 177 13.91 17.24 17.49
C GLY A 177 13.60 18.71 17.17
N THR A 178 13.47 19.06 15.89
CA THR A 178 13.09 20.42 15.45
C THR A 178 11.67 20.48 14.91
N PHE A 179 10.89 19.44 15.15
CA PHE A 179 9.50 19.39 14.70
C PHE A 179 8.76 20.66 15.12
N PRO A 180 7.99 21.28 14.21
CA PRO A 180 7.52 22.63 14.42
C PRO A 180 6.73 22.72 15.73
N PRO A 181 6.98 23.77 16.51
CA PRO A 181 6.07 24.08 17.61
C PRO A 181 4.69 24.24 16.99
N THR A 182 3.70 23.58 17.58
CA THR A 182 2.30 23.85 17.32
C THR A 182 2.10 25.36 17.24
N LYS A 183 1.70 25.85 16.07
CA LYS A 183 1.36 27.26 15.85
C LYS A 183 0.21 27.66 16.74
#